data_62319c0b833bf3ab233873f1d16dcc48
#
_entry.id   62319c0b833bf3ab233873f1d16dcc48
#
_cell.length_a   1.000
_cell.length_b   1.000
_cell.length_c   1.000
_cell.angle_alpha   90.00
_cell.angle_beta   90.00
_cell.angle_gamma   90.00
#
_symmetry.space_group_name_H-M   'P 1'
#
loop_
_entity.id
_entity.type
_entity.pdbx_description
1 polymer ?
#
loop_
_entity_poly.entity_id
_entity_poly.type
_entity_poly.pdbx_seq_one_letter_code
_entity_poly.pdbx_strand_id
1 'polypeptide(L)'
;MKLRGKILLGVLTICLLFLMSCGNAGNKQEAPKEEKMKVRVGVEADYPPYTFTDQSGKMTGYDVEVLEEIGKRKNFDVEFLVTPWDGMFLGLEAEKFDLLTDLSKSPEREQKYDFTDEYLVSGPQIIVKKGRTDIQKIDDFKGKKIMSSVGSEYNELLKKYNKDEQFKIVYYDGDVTVAFDEIVQGRADATINDRLTAGYFIKQKGDIIELVGDPIERSTAHMIVRKNDNKLKEAINEGLKEMKADGTLAKLSEKWFGADYTK
;
A
#
# COMPACT_ATOMS: atom_id res chain seq x y z
N MET A 1 46.10 -64.86 36.69
CA MET A 1 47.16 -64.49 37.66
C MET A 1 46.77 -63.11 38.18
N LYS A 2 46.17 -63.05 39.34
CA LYS A 2 46.69 -62.54 40.62
C LYS A 2 47.12 -61.05 40.47
N LEU A 3 46.68 -60.02 41.21
CA LEU A 3 46.31 -59.88 42.63
C LEU A 3 45.79 -58.47 42.82
N ARG A 4 44.66 -58.14 43.39
CA ARG A 4 44.41 -57.75 44.80
C ARG A 4 45.14 -56.52 45.30
N GLY A 5 44.38 -55.58 45.87
CA GLY A 5 44.65 -54.77 47.04
C GLY A 5 43.88 -53.45 46.94
N LYS A 6 42.80 -53.25 47.50
CA LYS A 6 42.32 -53.05 48.89
C LYS A 6 42.92 -51.79 49.54
N ILE A 7 41.97 -50.93 50.01
CA ILE A 7 41.87 -50.30 51.35
C ILE A 7 42.52 -48.92 51.40
N LEU A 8 42.00 -47.80 51.99
CA LEU A 8 41.07 -47.53 53.09
C LEU A 8 40.76 -46.01 53.07
N LEU A 9 39.58 -45.60 53.17
CA LEU A 9 38.95 -44.89 54.31
C LEU A 9 39.79 -43.77 54.94
N GLY A 10 39.33 -42.53 54.89
CA GLY A 10 39.80 -41.42 55.67
C GLY A 10 38.79 -40.28 55.68
N VAL A 11 37.89 -40.36 56.63
CA VAL A 11 36.98 -39.28 57.05
C VAL A 11 37.83 -38.16 57.65
N LEU A 12 37.64 -36.94 57.23
CA LEU A 12 37.74 -35.81 58.18
C LEU A 12 36.92 -34.60 57.74
N THR A 13 35.92 -34.36 58.50
CA THR A 13 35.09 -33.19 58.62
C THR A 13 35.93 -31.97 58.97
N ILE A 14 35.83 -30.89 58.16
CA ILE A 14 36.07 -29.51 58.69
C ILE A 14 34.95 -28.64 58.17
N CYS A 15 34.06 -28.29 59.11
CA CYS A 15 33.22 -27.09 59.06
C CYS A 15 34.12 -25.85 59.19
N LEU A 16 33.85 -24.79 58.44
CA LEU A 16 33.63 -23.45 58.99
C LEU A 16 33.44 -22.42 57.88
N LEU A 17 32.25 -21.85 57.85
CA LEU A 17 31.93 -20.43 57.83
C LEU A 17 32.74 -19.55 56.86
N PHE A 18 32.18 -19.20 55.78
CA PHE A 18 32.36 -17.85 55.25
C PHE A 18 31.04 -17.18 54.97
N LEU A 19 30.97 -16.03 55.50
CA LEU A 19 29.87 -15.11 55.68
C LEU A 19 29.28 -14.61 54.36
N MET A 20 28.00 -14.32 54.45
CA MET A 20 27.21 -13.42 53.66
C MET A 20 28.02 -12.32 52.93
N SER A 21 27.96 -12.31 51.63
CA SER A 21 28.01 -11.06 50.87
C SER A 21 26.77 -11.00 50.02
N CYS A 22 25.79 -10.28 50.51
CA CYS A 22 24.65 -9.79 49.72
C CYS A 22 25.20 -8.81 48.69
N GLY A 23 25.45 -9.31 47.49
CA GLY A 23 25.59 -8.53 46.27
C GLY A 23 24.34 -8.73 45.44
N ASN A 24 23.35 -7.87 45.63
CA ASN A 24 22.13 -7.81 44.81
C ASN A 24 22.50 -7.24 43.44
N ALA A 25 23.14 -8.04 42.60
CA ALA A 25 23.22 -7.77 41.18
C ALA A 25 21.86 -8.18 40.57
N GLY A 26 20.94 -7.24 40.54
CA GLY A 26 19.71 -7.36 39.82
C GLY A 26 20.01 -7.65 38.36
N ASN A 27 20.06 -8.93 38.03
CA ASN A 27 20.04 -9.41 36.68
C ASN A 27 18.62 -9.06 36.14
N LYS A 28 18.48 -7.87 35.56
CA LYS A 28 17.32 -7.56 34.73
C LYS A 28 17.43 -8.53 33.55
N GLN A 29 16.80 -9.68 33.69
CA GLN A 29 16.45 -10.50 32.56
C GLN A 29 15.52 -9.62 31.70
N GLU A 30 16.07 -9.01 30.62
CA GLU A 30 15.25 -8.43 29.57
C GLU A 30 14.32 -9.56 29.12
N ALA A 31 13.02 -9.32 29.27
CA ALA A 31 12.03 -10.22 28.72
C ALA A 31 12.35 -10.45 27.23
N PRO A 32 12.19 -11.67 26.71
CA PRO A 32 12.40 -11.92 25.30
C PRO A 32 11.61 -10.87 24.51
N LYS A 33 12.31 -10.09 23.69
CA LYS A 33 11.68 -9.11 22.82
C LYS A 33 10.81 -9.94 21.89
N GLU A 34 9.49 -9.86 22.08
CA GLU A 34 8.54 -10.53 21.21
C GLU A 34 8.83 -10.09 19.78
N GLU A 35 9.23 -11.02 18.94
CA GLU A 35 9.55 -10.73 17.54
C GLU A 35 8.26 -10.26 16.87
N LYS A 36 8.26 -9.02 16.42
CA LYS A 36 7.08 -8.41 15.79
C LYS A 36 6.74 -9.16 14.52
N MET A 37 5.46 -9.41 14.31
CA MET A 37 4.99 -9.92 13.03
C MET A 37 5.44 -8.97 11.90
N LYS A 38 5.99 -9.52 10.83
CA LYS A 38 6.39 -8.78 9.65
C LYS A 38 5.30 -8.93 8.58
N VAL A 39 4.77 -7.81 8.11
CA VAL A 39 3.76 -7.75 7.05
C VAL A 39 4.43 -7.28 5.77
N ARG A 40 4.42 -8.13 4.75
CA ARG A 40 4.98 -7.84 3.44
C ARG A 40 3.91 -7.21 2.56
N VAL A 41 4.17 -6.03 2.05
CA VAL A 41 3.24 -5.25 1.24
C VAL A 41 3.77 -5.14 -0.19
N GLY A 42 3.03 -5.66 -1.16
CA GLY A 42 3.33 -5.45 -2.57
C GLY A 42 2.91 -4.04 -2.98
N VAL A 43 3.83 -3.28 -3.58
CA VAL A 43 3.60 -1.89 -3.99
C VAL A 43 4.29 -1.57 -5.31
N GLU A 44 3.75 -0.62 -6.05
CA GLU A 44 4.49 0.07 -7.11
C GLU A 44 5.42 1.11 -6.49
N ALA A 45 6.55 1.37 -7.14
CA ALA A 45 7.52 2.38 -6.68
C ALA A 45 7.40 3.71 -7.43
N ASP A 46 6.40 3.85 -8.26
CA ASP A 46 6.21 4.93 -9.23
C ASP A 46 4.73 5.37 -9.35
N TYR A 47 3.95 5.17 -8.29
CA TYR A 47 2.54 5.59 -8.22
C TYR A 47 2.31 6.69 -7.14
N PRO A 48 2.87 7.89 -7.34
CA PRO A 48 2.63 9.00 -6.42
C PRO A 48 1.18 9.53 -6.53
N PRO A 49 0.57 9.97 -5.43
CA PRO A 49 1.16 10.16 -4.09
C PRO A 49 0.96 8.97 -3.14
N TYR A 50 0.55 7.81 -3.62
CA TYR A 50 0.21 6.63 -2.79
C TYR A 50 1.46 5.85 -2.36
N THR A 51 2.19 5.32 -3.33
CA THR A 51 3.45 4.57 -3.12
C THR A 51 4.46 4.96 -4.18
N PHE A 52 5.60 5.49 -3.78
CA PHE A 52 6.67 5.84 -4.72
C PHE A 52 8.03 5.94 -4.01
N THR A 53 9.08 5.92 -4.81
CA THR A 53 10.45 6.10 -4.30
C THR A 53 10.83 7.57 -4.41
N ASP A 54 11.24 8.18 -3.29
CA ASP A 54 11.72 9.55 -3.29
C ASP A 54 13.15 9.68 -3.86
N GLN A 55 13.66 10.91 -3.94
CA GLN A 55 14.99 11.19 -4.48
C GLN A 55 16.14 10.55 -3.68
N SER A 56 15.90 10.14 -2.43
CA SER A 56 16.86 9.42 -1.59
C SER A 56 16.81 7.90 -1.78
N GLY A 57 15.89 7.40 -2.57
CA GLY A 57 15.65 5.97 -2.76
C GLY A 57 14.75 5.34 -1.67
N LYS A 58 14.13 6.17 -0.83
CA LYS A 58 13.23 5.68 0.22
C LYS A 58 11.80 5.56 -0.30
N MET A 59 11.13 4.43 0.00
CA MET A 59 9.69 4.27 -0.22
C MET A 59 8.93 5.28 0.65
N THR A 60 8.00 5.99 0.03
CA THR A 60 7.19 7.04 0.65
C THR A 60 5.82 7.12 -0.01
N GLY A 61 4.89 7.87 0.57
CA GLY A 61 3.56 8.09 0.05
C GLY A 61 2.48 7.98 1.12
N TYR A 62 1.25 8.25 0.72
CA TYR A 62 0.11 8.19 1.61
C TYR A 62 -0.09 6.79 2.21
N ASP A 63 -0.09 5.77 1.38
CA ASP A 63 -0.28 4.38 1.82
C ASP A 63 0.86 3.88 2.69
N VAL A 64 2.09 4.31 2.38
CA VAL A 64 3.26 3.99 3.19
C VAL A 64 3.08 4.51 4.61
N GLU A 65 2.71 5.79 4.76
CA GLU A 65 2.52 6.40 6.08
C GLU A 65 1.31 5.83 6.83
N VAL A 66 0.22 5.52 6.12
CA VAL A 66 -0.95 4.86 6.72
C VAL A 66 -0.56 3.49 7.27
N LEU A 67 0.14 2.66 6.50
CA LEU A 67 0.56 1.32 6.93
C LEU A 67 1.61 1.35 8.05
N GLU A 68 2.59 2.25 7.97
CA GLU A 68 3.57 2.42 9.05
C GLU A 68 2.89 2.80 10.37
N GLU A 69 1.87 3.67 10.32
CA GLU A 69 1.12 4.06 11.50
C GLU A 69 0.24 2.91 12.03
N ILE A 70 -0.42 2.15 11.17
CA ILE A 70 -1.16 0.94 11.56
C ILE A 70 -0.20 -0.07 12.20
N GLY A 71 0.96 -0.31 11.60
CA GLY A 71 1.98 -1.23 12.14
C GLY A 71 2.43 -0.85 13.55
N LYS A 72 2.64 0.45 13.82
CA LYS A 72 2.94 0.96 15.17
C LYS A 72 1.83 0.66 16.16
N ARG A 73 0.57 0.89 15.78
CA ARG A 73 -0.61 0.69 16.64
C ARG A 73 -0.88 -0.79 16.91
N LYS A 74 -0.64 -1.64 15.93
CA LYS A 74 -0.98 -3.07 15.96
C LYS A 74 0.23 -3.98 16.18
N ASN A 75 1.39 -3.39 16.52
CA ASN A 75 2.63 -4.10 16.87
C ASN A 75 3.13 -5.05 15.78
N PHE A 76 3.15 -4.60 14.51
CA PHE A 76 3.82 -5.29 13.42
C PHE A 76 4.75 -4.35 12.65
N ASP A 77 5.77 -4.92 12.01
CA ASP A 77 6.67 -4.20 11.12
C ASP A 77 6.20 -4.36 9.66
N VAL A 78 6.30 -3.28 8.88
CA VAL A 78 5.90 -3.29 7.47
C VAL A 78 7.15 -3.38 6.60
N GLU A 79 7.11 -4.28 5.60
CA GLU A 79 8.12 -4.40 4.57
C GLU A 79 7.48 -4.16 3.21
N PHE A 80 7.88 -3.08 2.54
CA PHE A 80 7.40 -2.78 1.19
C PHE A 80 8.25 -3.50 0.15
N LEU A 81 7.60 -4.29 -0.72
CA LEU A 81 8.21 -5.07 -1.77
C LEU A 81 7.76 -4.54 -3.12
N VAL A 82 8.69 -3.91 -3.84
CA VAL A 82 8.40 -3.30 -5.13
C VAL A 82 8.11 -4.36 -6.19
N THR A 83 7.00 -4.19 -6.88
CA THR A 83 6.56 -5.08 -7.95
C THR A 83 5.76 -4.29 -8.98
N PRO A 84 5.90 -4.56 -10.28
CA PRO A 84 5.04 -3.98 -11.30
C PRO A 84 3.58 -4.38 -11.10
N TRP A 85 2.65 -3.53 -11.53
CA TRP A 85 1.21 -3.73 -11.39
C TRP A 85 0.72 -5.12 -11.85
N ASP A 86 1.17 -5.60 -12.99
CA ASP A 86 0.80 -6.89 -13.57
C ASP A 86 1.21 -8.10 -12.71
N GLY A 87 2.23 -7.93 -11.87
CA GLY A 87 2.73 -8.96 -10.95
C GLY A 87 2.09 -8.96 -9.55
N MET A 88 1.35 -7.89 -9.18
CA MET A 88 0.89 -7.69 -7.79
C MET A 88 -0.07 -8.78 -7.31
N PHE A 89 -1.11 -9.07 -8.07
CA PHE A 89 -2.11 -10.07 -7.68
C PHE A 89 -1.53 -11.49 -7.64
N LEU A 90 -0.72 -11.84 -8.62
CA LEU A 90 -0.02 -13.14 -8.64
C LEU A 90 0.96 -13.27 -7.45
N GLY A 91 1.61 -12.18 -7.07
CA GLY A 91 2.49 -12.15 -5.91
C GLY A 91 1.75 -12.36 -4.59
N LEU A 92 0.54 -11.79 -4.46
CA LEU A 92 -0.33 -12.02 -3.30
C LEU A 92 -0.83 -13.47 -3.23
N GLU A 93 -1.26 -14.04 -4.37
CA GLU A 93 -1.71 -15.43 -4.48
C GLU A 93 -0.57 -16.42 -4.21
N ALA A 94 0.66 -16.10 -4.65
CA ALA A 94 1.86 -16.89 -4.42
C ALA A 94 2.53 -16.66 -3.04
N GLU A 95 1.85 -15.94 -2.14
CA GLU A 95 2.33 -15.62 -0.78
C GLU A 95 3.68 -14.88 -0.74
N LYS A 96 4.04 -14.17 -1.83
CA LYS A 96 5.18 -13.25 -1.82
C LYS A 96 4.87 -12.01 -0.99
N PHE A 97 3.63 -11.57 -1.02
CA PHE A 97 3.06 -10.47 -0.25
C PHE A 97 1.96 -10.99 0.67
N ASP A 98 1.69 -10.24 1.72
CA ASP A 98 0.57 -10.49 2.63
C ASP A 98 -0.58 -9.51 2.39
N LEU A 99 -0.26 -8.36 1.76
CA LEU A 99 -1.15 -7.23 1.57
C LEU A 99 -0.84 -6.48 0.27
N LEU A 100 -1.86 -5.93 -0.37
CA LEU A 100 -1.76 -4.89 -1.40
C LEU A 100 -2.60 -3.68 -1.00
N THR A 101 -2.23 -2.48 -1.48
CA THR A 101 -2.88 -1.21 -1.15
C THR A 101 -3.58 -0.56 -2.34
N ASP A 102 -4.37 0.47 -2.08
CA ASP A 102 -5.02 1.34 -3.06
C ASP A 102 -5.83 0.61 -4.14
N LEU A 103 -6.69 -0.30 -3.68
CA LEU A 103 -7.49 -1.11 -4.57
C LEU A 103 -8.98 -0.84 -4.40
N SER A 104 -9.63 -0.58 -5.52
CA SER A 104 -11.10 -0.49 -5.58
C SER A 104 -11.72 -1.88 -5.59
N LYS A 105 -12.91 -1.99 -5.01
CA LYS A 105 -13.71 -3.20 -5.05
C LYS A 105 -14.25 -3.44 -6.47
N SER A 106 -14.21 -4.68 -6.89
CA SER A 106 -14.95 -5.16 -8.06
C SER A 106 -15.50 -6.56 -7.77
N PRO A 107 -16.59 -6.98 -8.43
CA PRO A 107 -17.15 -8.31 -8.23
C PRO A 107 -16.13 -9.44 -8.44
N GLU A 108 -15.21 -9.27 -9.40
CA GLU A 108 -14.15 -10.25 -9.67
C GLU A 108 -13.13 -10.31 -8.53
N ARG A 109 -12.67 -9.15 -8.06
CA ARG A 109 -11.69 -9.07 -6.96
C ARG A 109 -12.29 -9.56 -5.66
N GLU A 110 -13.55 -9.22 -5.36
CA GLU A 110 -14.24 -9.67 -4.14
C GLU A 110 -14.44 -11.19 -4.06
N GLN A 111 -14.49 -11.89 -5.21
CA GLN A 111 -14.50 -13.35 -5.23
C GLN A 111 -13.15 -13.95 -4.81
N LYS A 112 -12.05 -13.29 -5.11
CA LYS A 112 -10.69 -13.83 -4.92
C LYS A 112 -10.02 -13.34 -3.64
N TYR A 113 -10.33 -12.14 -3.17
CA TYR A 113 -9.63 -11.47 -2.07
C TYR A 113 -10.60 -10.97 -1.02
N ASP A 114 -10.09 -10.75 0.19
CA ASP A 114 -10.79 -10.03 1.24
C ASP A 114 -10.32 -8.58 1.31
N PHE A 115 -11.26 -7.67 1.41
CA PHE A 115 -11.04 -6.23 1.45
C PHE A 115 -11.12 -5.71 2.89
N THR A 116 -10.26 -4.76 3.22
CA THR A 116 -10.38 -3.96 4.45
C THR A 116 -11.52 -2.96 4.34
N ASP A 117 -11.78 -2.22 5.41
CA ASP A 117 -12.59 -1.01 5.36
C ASP A 117 -11.97 0.01 4.42
N GLU A 118 -12.80 0.89 3.85
CA GLU A 118 -12.32 2.01 3.04
C GLU A 118 -11.51 2.99 3.88
N TYR A 119 -10.41 3.50 3.34
CA TYR A 119 -9.55 4.46 4.02
C TYR A 119 -9.33 5.76 3.24
N LEU A 120 -9.75 5.80 1.98
CA LEU A 120 -9.70 6.98 1.14
C LEU A 120 -10.88 6.97 0.16
N VAL A 121 -11.39 8.16 -0.18
CA VAL A 121 -12.45 8.36 -1.16
C VAL A 121 -11.93 9.21 -2.30
N SER A 122 -12.02 8.69 -3.50
CA SER A 122 -11.62 9.38 -4.70
C SER A 122 -12.60 9.12 -5.85
N GLY A 123 -12.11 9.08 -7.07
CA GLY A 123 -12.87 8.69 -8.23
C GLY A 123 -12.12 8.92 -9.52
N PRO A 124 -12.41 8.09 -10.53
CA PRO A 124 -11.88 8.27 -11.87
C PRO A 124 -12.40 9.57 -12.46
N GLN A 125 -11.50 10.35 -13.03
CA GLN A 125 -11.84 11.58 -13.73
C GLN A 125 -11.09 11.67 -15.05
N ILE A 126 -11.64 12.40 -16.00
CA ILE A 126 -11.02 12.61 -17.30
C ILE A 126 -9.88 13.61 -17.15
N ILE A 127 -8.72 13.26 -17.70
CA ILE A 127 -7.50 14.05 -17.69
C ILE A 127 -7.12 14.36 -19.13
N VAL A 128 -6.93 15.63 -19.41
CA VAL A 128 -6.57 16.15 -20.72
C VAL A 128 -5.37 17.08 -20.64
N LYS A 129 -4.80 17.43 -21.79
CA LYS A 129 -3.82 18.53 -21.87
C LYS A 129 -4.47 19.83 -21.46
N LYS A 130 -3.77 20.66 -20.69
CA LYS A 130 -4.22 21.98 -20.25
C LYS A 130 -4.72 22.84 -21.41
N GLY A 131 -5.89 23.43 -21.23
CA GLY A 131 -6.56 24.31 -22.21
C GLY A 131 -7.28 23.54 -23.32
N ARG A 132 -7.44 22.24 -23.21
CA ARG A 132 -8.23 21.44 -24.15
C ARG A 132 -9.72 21.59 -23.83
N THR A 133 -10.54 21.96 -24.83
CA THR A 133 -11.96 22.26 -24.61
C THR A 133 -12.92 21.31 -25.30
N ASP A 134 -12.43 20.45 -26.20
CA ASP A 134 -13.25 19.54 -27.00
C ASP A 134 -13.52 18.19 -26.31
N ILE A 135 -13.06 18.00 -25.07
CA ILE A 135 -13.33 16.85 -24.22
C ILE A 135 -13.74 17.36 -22.85
N GLN A 136 -14.97 17.09 -22.43
CA GLN A 136 -15.50 17.43 -21.11
C GLN A 136 -16.22 16.25 -20.43
N LYS A 137 -16.61 15.24 -21.20
CA LYS A 137 -17.29 14.02 -20.75
C LYS A 137 -16.92 12.85 -21.64
N ILE A 138 -17.27 11.64 -21.22
CA ILE A 138 -16.91 10.39 -21.94
C ILE A 138 -17.50 10.38 -23.37
N ASP A 139 -18.67 10.95 -23.59
CA ASP A 139 -19.28 11.02 -24.93
C ASP A 139 -18.40 11.77 -25.96
N ASP A 140 -17.53 12.65 -25.48
CA ASP A 140 -16.60 13.43 -26.32
C ASP A 140 -15.37 12.61 -26.76
N PHE A 141 -15.25 11.36 -26.32
CA PHE A 141 -14.15 10.46 -26.71
C PHE A 141 -14.27 9.92 -28.13
N LYS A 142 -15.42 10.13 -28.80
CA LYS A 142 -15.63 9.64 -30.16
C LYS A 142 -14.50 10.07 -31.09
N GLY A 143 -13.85 9.08 -31.73
CA GLY A 143 -12.74 9.29 -32.66
C GLY A 143 -11.40 9.64 -32.00
N LYS A 144 -11.32 9.63 -30.68
CA LYS A 144 -10.12 10.00 -29.89
C LYS A 144 -9.27 8.79 -29.53
N LYS A 145 -8.04 9.05 -29.09
CA LYS A 145 -7.09 8.09 -28.51
C LYS A 145 -7.05 8.27 -27.00
N ILE A 146 -7.51 7.27 -26.25
CA ILE A 146 -7.61 7.32 -24.81
C ILE A 146 -6.61 6.35 -24.20
N MET A 147 -5.71 6.85 -23.34
CA MET A 147 -4.69 6.04 -22.68
C MET A 147 -5.28 5.24 -21.52
N SER A 148 -4.78 4.03 -21.32
CA SER A 148 -5.17 3.17 -20.20
C SER A 148 -4.09 2.14 -19.86
N SER A 149 -4.03 1.71 -18.61
CA SER A 149 -3.21 0.56 -18.18
C SER A 149 -4.06 -0.72 -18.18
N VAL A 150 -3.50 -1.81 -18.67
CA VAL A 150 -4.16 -3.12 -18.72
C VAL A 150 -4.50 -3.62 -17.31
N GLY A 151 -5.71 -4.14 -17.11
CA GLY A 151 -6.14 -4.71 -15.81
C GLY A 151 -6.49 -3.69 -14.74
N SER A 152 -6.38 -2.38 -15.03
CA SER A 152 -6.84 -1.33 -14.12
C SER A 152 -8.37 -1.21 -14.13
N GLU A 153 -8.95 -0.69 -13.05
CA GLU A 153 -10.37 -0.34 -13.01
C GLU A 153 -10.75 0.68 -14.09
N TYR A 154 -9.85 1.59 -14.42
CA TYR A 154 -10.05 2.60 -15.48
C TYR A 154 -10.15 1.97 -16.87
N ASN A 155 -9.40 0.88 -17.10
CA ASN A 155 -9.52 0.11 -18.32
C ASN A 155 -10.90 -0.57 -18.45
N GLU A 156 -11.38 -1.15 -17.37
CA GLU A 156 -12.71 -1.76 -17.36
C GLU A 156 -13.82 -0.70 -17.54
N LEU A 157 -13.64 0.47 -16.92
CA LEU A 157 -14.53 1.61 -17.09
C LEU A 157 -14.55 2.08 -18.56
N LEU A 158 -13.39 2.23 -19.20
CA LEU A 158 -13.30 2.60 -20.62
C LEU A 158 -13.97 1.56 -21.53
N LYS A 159 -13.75 0.27 -21.30
CA LYS A 159 -14.41 -0.81 -22.06
C LYS A 159 -15.94 -0.76 -21.93
N LYS A 160 -16.45 -0.47 -20.73
CA LYS A 160 -17.88 -0.33 -20.46
C LYS A 160 -18.52 0.76 -21.34
N TYR A 161 -17.81 1.87 -21.56
CA TYR A 161 -18.27 3.00 -22.37
C TYR A 161 -17.92 2.88 -23.86
N ASN A 162 -17.02 1.98 -24.24
CA ASN A 162 -16.54 1.81 -25.61
C ASN A 162 -17.11 0.55 -26.32
N LYS A 163 -18.32 0.14 -25.98
CA LYS A 163 -18.93 -1.08 -26.53
C LYS A 163 -19.05 -1.07 -28.05
N ASP A 164 -19.25 0.12 -28.65
CA ASP A 164 -19.39 0.31 -30.09
C ASP A 164 -18.07 0.78 -30.74
N GLU A 165 -16.94 0.60 -30.07
CA GLU A 165 -15.60 0.95 -30.57
C GLU A 165 -15.50 2.41 -31.08
N GLN A 166 -16.19 3.32 -30.40
CA GLN A 166 -16.27 4.72 -30.85
C GLN A 166 -14.95 5.48 -30.66
N PHE A 167 -14.05 5.00 -29.79
CA PHE A 167 -12.71 5.57 -29.55
C PHE A 167 -11.67 4.48 -29.45
N LYS A 168 -10.41 4.85 -29.66
CA LYS A 168 -9.28 3.93 -29.57
C LYS A 168 -8.71 3.93 -28.17
N ILE A 169 -8.67 2.78 -27.47
CA ILE A 169 -7.89 2.59 -26.25
C ILE A 169 -6.44 2.31 -26.65
N VAL A 170 -5.50 3.09 -26.09
CA VAL A 170 -4.06 2.93 -26.28
C VAL A 170 -3.47 2.54 -24.92
N TYR A 171 -2.84 1.38 -24.88
CA TYR A 171 -2.29 0.85 -23.64
C TYR A 171 -0.89 1.38 -23.39
N TYR A 172 -0.59 1.61 -22.12
CA TYR A 172 0.75 1.89 -21.61
C TYR A 172 1.09 0.91 -20.49
N ASP A 173 2.37 0.69 -20.32
CA ASP A 173 2.93 -0.09 -19.21
C ASP A 173 3.67 0.86 -18.26
N GLY A 174 3.73 0.50 -16.98
CA GLY A 174 4.41 1.26 -15.93
C GLY A 174 3.64 2.47 -15.43
N ASP A 175 4.37 3.52 -15.09
CA ASP A 175 3.90 4.74 -14.45
C ASP A 175 2.83 5.48 -15.27
N VAL A 176 1.77 5.93 -14.58
CA VAL A 176 0.70 6.77 -15.17
C VAL A 176 1.22 8.08 -15.79
N THR A 177 2.37 8.56 -15.37
CA THR A 177 3.01 9.76 -15.98
C THR A 177 3.32 9.57 -17.45
N VAL A 178 3.51 8.32 -17.92
CA VAL A 178 3.62 7.99 -19.35
C VAL A 178 2.36 8.47 -20.09
N ALA A 179 1.17 8.18 -19.57
CA ALA A 179 -0.08 8.64 -20.19
C ALA A 179 -0.18 10.18 -20.16
N PHE A 180 0.21 10.82 -19.09
CA PHE A 180 0.19 12.29 -19.00
C PHE A 180 1.17 12.93 -20.00
N ASP A 181 2.37 12.38 -20.15
CA ASP A 181 3.35 12.86 -21.14
C ASP A 181 2.87 12.68 -22.57
N GLU A 182 2.23 11.55 -22.92
CA GLU A 182 1.64 11.30 -24.24
C GLU A 182 0.54 12.33 -24.56
N ILE A 183 -0.30 12.66 -23.58
CA ILE A 183 -1.36 13.68 -23.70
C ILE A 183 -0.75 15.08 -23.90
N VAL A 184 0.23 15.45 -23.10
CA VAL A 184 0.91 16.75 -23.20
C VAL A 184 1.57 16.93 -24.56
N GLN A 185 2.18 15.86 -25.11
CA GLN A 185 2.85 15.85 -26.40
C GLN A 185 1.86 15.71 -27.59
N GLY A 186 0.55 15.52 -27.31
CA GLY A 186 -0.49 15.40 -28.35
C GLY A 186 -0.49 14.07 -29.09
N ARG A 187 0.18 13.03 -28.56
CA ARG A 187 0.15 11.68 -29.13
C ARG A 187 -1.09 10.89 -28.70
N ALA A 188 -1.67 11.26 -27.56
CA ALA A 188 -2.98 10.82 -27.10
C ALA A 188 -3.87 12.03 -26.77
N ASP A 189 -5.17 11.78 -26.66
CA ASP A 189 -6.16 12.83 -26.45
C ASP A 189 -6.54 13.02 -24.99
N ALA A 190 -6.67 11.93 -24.24
CA ALA A 190 -7.06 11.92 -22.85
C ALA A 190 -6.65 10.60 -22.18
N THR A 191 -6.78 10.57 -20.86
CA THR A 191 -6.85 9.35 -20.06
C THR A 191 -7.95 9.48 -19.01
N ILE A 192 -8.33 8.37 -18.40
CA ILE A 192 -9.09 8.34 -17.15
C ILE A 192 -8.15 7.75 -16.10
N ASN A 193 -8.02 8.45 -14.97
CA ASN A 193 -7.24 7.99 -13.84
C ASN A 193 -7.79 8.63 -12.56
N ASP A 194 -7.23 8.25 -11.42
CA ASP A 194 -7.58 8.83 -10.15
C ASP A 194 -7.32 10.34 -10.11
N ARG A 195 -8.32 11.09 -9.64
CA ARG A 195 -8.24 12.56 -9.57
C ARG A 195 -7.16 13.06 -8.61
N LEU A 196 -6.85 12.29 -7.54
CA LEU A 196 -5.85 12.70 -6.55
C LEU A 196 -4.44 12.51 -7.11
N THR A 197 -4.21 11.43 -7.88
CA THR A 197 -2.98 11.23 -8.65
C THR A 197 -2.75 12.36 -9.64
N ALA A 198 -3.76 12.71 -10.41
CA ALA A 198 -3.67 13.84 -11.35
C ALA A 198 -3.42 15.18 -10.63
N GLY A 199 -4.12 15.42 -9.52
CA GLY A 199 -3.94 16.62 -8.69
C GLY A 199 -2.53 16.73 -8.12
N TYR A 200 -1.96 15.61 -7.67
CA TYR A 200 -0.58 15.56 -7.21
C TYR A 200 0.41 15.90 -8.35
N PHE A 201 0.22 15.30 -9.52
CA PHE A 201 1.05 15.55 -10.70
C PHE A 201 1.02 17.04 -11.10
N ILE A 202 -0.17 17.64 -11.18
CA ILE A 202 -0.35 19.08 -11.47
C ILE A 202 0.42 19.93 -10.47
N LYS A 203 0.34 19.61 -9.18
CA LYS A 203 1.07 20.33 -8.12
C LYS A 203 2.60 20.24 -8.28
N GLN A 204 3.12 19.07 -8.73
CA GLN A 204 4.56 18.83 -8.85
C GLN A 204 5.17 19.32 -10.16
N LYS A 205 4.48 19.15 -11.28
CA LYS A 205 4.98 19.42 -12.64
C LYS A 205 4.48 20.73 -13.24
N GLY A 206 3.55 21.39 -12.54
CA GLY A 206 2.88 22.56 -13.07
C GLY A 206 1.63 22.21 -13.87
N ASP A 207 0.94 23.22 -14.29
CA ASP A 207 -0.40 23.19 -14.86
C ASP A 207 -0.38 22.81 -16.36
N ILE A 208 0.17 21.62 -16.68
CA ILE A 208 0.33 21.11 -18.08
C ILE A 208 -0.77 20.15 -18.48
N ILE A 209 -1.46 19.53 -17.51
CA ILE A 209 -2.67 18.75 -17.67
C ILE A 209 -3.78 19.34 -16.83
N GLU A 210 -5.02 18.98 -17.08
CA GLU A 210 -6.17 19.37 -16.26
C GLU A 210 -7.20 18.25 -16.15
N LEU A 211 -7.92 18.27 -15.05
CA LEU A 211 -9.10 17.45 -14.81
C LEU A 211 -10.30 18.15 -15.44
N VAL A 212 -11.13 17.41 -16.19
CA VAL A 212 -12.33 17.95 -16.79
C VAL A 212 -13.58 17.15 -16.39
N GLY A 213 -14.71 17.83 -16.33
CA GLY A 213 -15.97 17.27 -15.84
C GLY A 213 -15.92 16.94 -14.34
N ASP A 214 -16.99 16.30 -13.87
CA ASP A 214 -17.04 15.73 -12.52
C ASP A 214 -16.38 14.34 -12.50
N PRO A 215 -15.98 13.81 -11.32
CA PRO A 215 -15.62 12.40 -11.20
C PRO A 215 -16.73 11.51 -11.78
N ILE A 216 -16.32 10.52 -12.57
CA ILE A 216 -17.27 9.66 -13.33
C ILE A 216 -18.09 8.81 -12.36
N GLU A 217 -17.46 8.35 -11.30
CA GLU A 217 -18.10 7.63 -10.21
C GLU A 217 -17.32 7.83 -8.91
N ARG A 218 -17.92 7.53 -7.76
CA ARG A 218 -17.22 7.48 -6.49
C ARG A 218 -16.43 6.18 -6.42
N SER A 219 -15.15 6.29 -6.15
CA SER A 219 -14.27 5.15 -5.87
C SER A 219 -13.75 5.22 -4.44
N THR A 220 -13.45 4.07 -3.86
CA THR A 220 -12.89 3.98 -2.51
C THR A 220 -11.66 3.09 -2.54
N ALA A 221 -10.60 3.55 -1.88
CA ALA A 221 -9.40 2.76 -1.71
C ALA A 221 -9.53 1.83 -0.51
N HIS A 222 -9.14 0.60 -0.73
CA HIS A 222 -9.07 -0.48 0.25
C HIS A 222 -7.72 -1.16 0.17
N MET A 223 -7.33 -1.80 1.25
CA MET A 223 -6.27 -2.79 1.21
C MET A 223 -6.88 -4.16 1.00
N ILE A 224 -6.17 -5.06 0.34
CA ILE A 224 -6.62 -6.44 0.15
C ILE A 224 -5.62 -7.43 0.76
N VAL A 225 -6.19 -8.51 1.29
CA VAL A 225 -5.47 -9.68 1.77
C VAL A 225 -5.98 -10.92 1.05
N ARG A 226 -5.26 -12.04 1.14
CA ARG A 226 -5.77 -13.32 0.66
C ARG A 226 -7.09 -13.67 1.34
N LYS A 227 -7.93 -14.45 0.65
CA LYS A 227 -9.18 -14.96 1.25
C LYS A 227 -8.91 -15.68 2.58
N ASN A 228 -9.75 -15.36 3.57
CA ASN A 228 -9.71 -15.92 4.92
C ASN A 228 -8.50 -15.51 5.78
N ASP A 229 -7.70 -14.53 5.36
CA ASP A 229 -6.68 -13.93 6.24
C ASP A 229 -7.33 -12.88 7.16
N ASN A 230 -8.26 -13.37 8.00
CA ASN A 230 -9.04 -12.52 8.87
C ASN A 230 -8.18 -11.80 9.91
N LYS A 231 -7.10 -12.43 10.39
CA LYS A 231 -6.24 -11.84 11.43
C LYS A 231 -5.58 -10.53 10.96
N LEU A 232 -4.99 -10.54 9.77
CA LEU A 232 -4.34 -9.35 9.22
C LEU A 232 -5.38 -8.29 8.86
N LYS A 233 -6.48 -8.69 8.20
CA LYS A 233 -7.58 -7.78 7.85
C LYS A 233 -8.17 -7.06 9.07
N GLU A 234 -8.46 -7.80 10.14
CA GLU A 234 -8.99 -7.24 11.38
C GLU A 234 -8.01 -6.26 12.04
N ALA A 235 -6.72 -6.61 12.11
CA ALA A 235 -5.71 -5.72 12.65
C ALA A 235 -5.61 -4.40 11.86
N ILE A 236 -5.70 -4.46 10.53
CA ILE A 236 -5.70 -3.27 9.69
C ILE A 236 -6.98 -2.45 9.91
N ASN A 237 -8.16 -3.07 9.92
CA ASN A 237 -9.42 -2.37 10.13
C ASN A 237 -9.49 -1.69 11.50
N GLU A 238 -9.02 -2.34 12.55
CA GLU A 238 -8.91 -1.72 13.87
C GLU A 238 -7.97 -0.51 13.85
N GLY A 239 -6.80 -0.63 13.21
CA GLY A 239 -5.86 0.48 13.05
C GLY A 239 -6.48 1.65 12.28
N LEU A 240 -7.15 1.39 11.17
CA LEU A 240 -7.87 2.41 10.39
C LEU A 240 -8.97 3.07 11.23
N LYS A 241 -9.74 2.29 11.99
CA LYS A 241 -10.78 2.80 12.89
C LYS A 241 -10.20 3.75 13.95
N GLU A 242 -9.09 3.39 14.57
CA GLU A 242 -8.40 4.24 15.54
C GLU A 242 -7.90 5.54 14.90
N MET A 243 -7.28 5.44 13.70
CA MET A 243 -6.77 6.60 12.97
C MET A 243 -7.89 7.53 12.48
N LYS A 244 -9.06 6.98 12.12
CA LYS A 244 -10.25 7.80 11.82
C LYS A 244 -10.75 8.51 13.09
N ALA A 245 -10.82 7.81 14.22
CA ALA A 245 -11.35 8.34 15.47
C ALA A 245 -10.51 9.48 16.06
N ASP A 246 -9.18 9.41 15.96
CA ASP A 246 -8.27 10.44 16.49
C ASP A 246 -7.83 11.50 15.45
N GLY A 247 -8.32 11.39 14.22
CA GLY A 247 -8.05 12.32 13.13
C GLY A 247 -6.68 12.16 12.45
N THR A 248 -5.92 11.10 12.79
CA THR A 248 -4.61 10.84 12.16
C THR A 248 -4.77 10.57 10.66
N LEU A 249 -5.80 9.80 10.27
CA LEU A 249 -6.03 9.50 8.84
C LEU A 249 -6.37 10.76 8.04
N ALA A 250 -7.21 11.65 8.60
CA ALA A 250 -7.54 12.93 8.00
C ALA A 250 -6.30 13.82 7.80
N LYS A 251 -5.42 13.91 8.82
CA LYS A 251 -4.15 14.67 8.72
C LYS A 251 -3.23 14.13 7.63
N LEU A 252 -3.14 12.80 7.47
CA LEU A 252 -2.36 12.20 6.38
C LEU A 252 -2.98 12.55 5.02
N SER A 253 -4.30 12.48 4.89
CA SER A 253 -5.02 12.91 3.68
C SER A 253 -4.74 14.38 3.35
N GLU A 254 -4.86 15.29 4.32
CA GLU A 254 -4.55 16.72 4.13
C GLU A 254 -3.09 16.94 3.70
N LYS A 255 -2.15 16.21 4.31
CA LYS A 255 -0.74 16.31 3.97
C LYS A 255 -0.47 15.96 2.50
N TRP A 256 -1.02 14.86 2.02
CA TRP A 256 -0.73 14.33 0.70
C TRP A 256 -1.59 14.95 -0.41
N PHE A 257 -2.87 15.17 -0.14
CA PHE A 257 -3.85 15.60 -1.14
C PHE A 257 -4.35 17.03 -0.95
N GLY A 258 -4.04 17.69 0.17
CA GLY A 258 -4.46 19.07 0.47
C GLY A 258 -5.85 19.19 1.08
N ALA A 259 -6.57 18.07 1.27
CA ALA A 259 -7.88 18.03 1.92
C ALA A 259 -8.15 16.65 2.55
N ASP A 260 -9.20 16.58 3.39
CA ASP A 260 -9.64 15.31 3.99
C ASP A 260 -10.53 14.51 3.01
N TYR A 261 -9.97 13.47 2.42
CA TYR A 261 -10.66 12.51 1.54
C TYR A 261 -10.94 11.17 2.23
N THR A 262 -11.02 11.14 3.55
CA THR A 262 -11.23 9.90 4.32
C THR A 262 -12.69 9.64 4.69
N LYS A 263 -13.62 10.49 4.19
CA LYS A 263 -15.07 10.49 4.50
C LYS A 263 -15.91 10.17 3.28
#